data_6beb4c83257f6af6ce4af182fb3e5ef2
#
_entry.id   6beb4c83257f6af6ce4af182fb3e5ef2
#
_cell.length_a   1.000
_cell.length_b   1.000
_cell.length_c   1.000
_cell.angle_alpha   90.00
_cell.angle_beta   90.00
_cell.angle_gamma   90.00
#
_symmetry.space_group_name_H-M   'P 1'
#
loop_
_entity.id
_entity.type
_entity.pdbx_description
1 polymer ?
#
loop_
_entity_poly.entity_id
_entity_poly.type
_entity_poly.pdbx_seq_one_letter_code
_entity_poly.pdbx_strand_id
1 'polypeptide(L)'
;MGSSHNGRESESKRLGVKLFGGQRATAGNIIVRQRGTRHHPGLNVGMGKDHTLFALTDGIVEFRKRRNNRSYVSVIPTEEEQK
;
A
#
# COMPACT_ATOMS: atom_id res chain seq x y z
N MET A 1 -10.64 25.38 0.63
CA MET A 1 -10.59 24.63 0.83
C MET A 1 -10.68 24.11 0.97
N GLY A 2 -10.75 24.27 0.51
CA GLY A 2 -10.78 23.45 0.66
C GLY A 2 -11.31 23.09 0.56
N SER A 3 -11.41 23.43 0.19
CA SER A 3 -11.76 22.92 0.04
C SER A 3 -12.20 22.52 -0.25
N SER A 4 -12.36 22.84 -0.64
CA SER A 4 -12.58 22.27 -0.87
C SER A 4 -12.76 21.80 -1.20
N HIS A 5 -12.87 21.97 -1.62
CA HIS A 5 -12.79 21.28 -1.81
C HIS A 5 -12.99 20.61 -1.93
N ASN A 6 -13.05 20.77 -2.35
CA ASN A 6 -13.13 19.91 -2.41
C ASN A 6 -13.53 19.21 -2.48
N GLY A 7 -13.65 19.19 -2.91
CA GLY A 7 -13.88 18.28 -2.82
C GLY A 7 -14.15 17.70 -3.33
N ARG A 8 -14.48 17.99 -3.55
CA ARG A 8 -14.44 17.35 -3.81
C ARG A 8 -14.12 16.60 -4.12
N GLU A 9 -13.94 16.31 -4.23
CA GLU A 9 -13.41 15.37 -4.27
C GLU A 9 -13.43 14.58 -4.23
N SER A 10 -14.19 14.61 -4.13
CA SER A 10 -14.15 13.88 -3.81
C SER A 10 -13.86 13.31 -4.01
N GLU A 11 -14.72 13.71 -4.28
CA GLU A 11 -14.25 13.27 -4.68
C GLU A 11 -12.95 12.88 -4.69
N SER A 12 -12.32 13.32 -4.28
CA SER A 12 -10.96 12.94 -4.04
C SER A 12 -10.91 11.55 -3.48
N LYS A 13 -10.20 10.70 -4.11
CA LYS A 13 -10.07 9.33 -3.66
C LYS A 13 -8.94 9.18 -2.66
N ARG A 14 -8.24 10.25 -2.36
CA ARG A 14 -7.11 10.21 -1.45
C ARG A 14 -6.12 9.16 -1.87
N LEU A 15 -5.72 9.25 -3.13
CA LEU A 15 -4.77 8.30 -3.69
C LEU A 15 -3.38 8.52 -3.10
N GLY A 16 -2.54 7.52 -3.21
CA GLY A 16 -1.16 7.62 -2.81
C GLY A 16 -0.74 6.53 -1.86
N VAL A 17 0.49 6.61 -1.46
CA VAL A 17 1.08 5.66 -0.51
C VAL A 17 0.66 6.05 0.89
N LYS A 18 0.12 5.09 1.63
CA LYS A 18 -0.36 5.32 2.99
C LYS A 18 0.63 4.83 4.03
N LEU A 19 1.36 3.75 3.73
CA LEU A 19 2.40 3.23 4.59
C LEU A 19 3.67 3.17 3.77
N PHE A 20 4.73 3.72 4.30
CA PHE A 20 5.99 3.81 3.56
C PHE A 20 6.94 2.70 3.96
N GLY A 21 8.00 2.55 3.19
CA GLY A 21 8.99 1.55 3.48
C GLY A 21 9.54 1.71 4.89
N GLY A 22 9.67 0.59 5.60
CA GLY A 22 10.16 0.60 6.96
C GLY A 22 9.07 0.74 8.00
N GLN A 23 7.85 1.06 7.60
CA GLN A 23 6.77 1.20 8.56
C GLN A 23 6.14 -0.16 8.85
N ARG A 24 5.62 -0.27 10.06
CA ARG A 24 4.92 -1.47 10.48
C ARG A 24 3.52 -1.49 9.91
N ALA A 25 3.11 -2.64 9.42
CA ALA A 25 1.75 -2.85 8.91
C ALA A 25 1.11 -3.97 9.70
N THR A 26 -0.19 -3.83 9.91
CA THR A 26 -1.01 -4.88 10.49
C THR A 26 -1.85 -5.47 9.38
N ALA A 27 -2.14 -6.76 9.45
CA ALA A 27 -2.97 -7.41 8.44
C ALA A 27 -4.24 -6.61 8.23
N GLY A 28 -4.56 -6.35 6.98
CA GLY A 28 -5.73 -5.54 6.62
C GLY A 28 -5.43 -4.07 6.41
N ASN A 29 -4.27 -3.59 6.84
CA ASN A 29 -3.93 -2.18 6.65
C ASN A 29 -3.77 -1.89 5.16
N ILE A 30 -4.30 -0.74 4.74
CA ILE A 30 -4.12 -0.28 3.38
C ILE A 30 -2.75 0.34 3.26
N ILE A 31 -2.00 -0.09 2.25
CA ILE A 31 -0.65 0.41 2.02
C ILE A 31 -0.64 1.45 0.92
N VAL A 32 -1.35 1.17 -0.18
CA VAL A 32 -1.38 2.06 -1.34
C VAL A 32 -2.78 2.15 -1.87
N ARG A 33 -3.22 3.37 -2.18
CA ARG A 33 -4.43 3.59 -2.96
C ARG A 33 -4.02 4.16 -4.29
N GLN A 34 -4.49 3.56 -5.36
CA GLN A 34 -4.03 3.96 -6.69
C GLN A 34 -5.11 3.66 -7.72
N ARG A 35 -4.97 4.33 -8.85
CA ARG A 35 -5.75 4.02 -10.04
C ARG A 35 -4.83 3.23 -10.95
N GLY A 36 -5.20 2.01 -11.22
CA GLY A 36 -4.33 1.15 -11.99
C GLY A 36 -3.18 0.66 -11.13
N THR A 37 -2.35 -0.17 -11.71
CA THR A 37 -1.30 -0.86 -10.97
C THR A 37 0.02 -0.15 -11.16
N ARG A 38 0.16 0.98 -10.46
CA ARG A 38 1.42 1.67 -10.42
C ARG A 38 2.40 0.92 -9.52
N HIS A 39 1.87 0.39 -8.42
CA HIS A 39 2.62 -0.49 -7.52
C HIS A 39 1.96 -1.85 -7.57
N HIS A 40 2.75 -2.89 -7.60
CA HIS A 40 2.26 -4.26 -7.71
C HIS A 40 2.35 -4.96 -6.36
N PRO A 41 1.46 -5.92 -6.10
CA PRO A 41 1.53 -6.67 -4.85
C PRO A 41 2.70 -7.64 -4.90
N GLY A 42 3.52 -7.58 -3.87
CA GLY A 42 4.60 -8.53 -3.70
C GLY A 42 4.25 -9.54 -2.63
N LEU A 43 5.23 -9.86 -1.80
CA LEU A 43 5.05 -10.86 -0.76
C LEU A 43 4.08 -10.35 0.31
N ASN A 44 3.08 -11.17 0.65
CA ASN A 44 2.13 -10.88 1.73
C ASN A 44 1.32 -9.61 1.52
N VAL A 45 1.08 -9.24 0.26
CA VAL A 45 0.28 -8.08 -0.08
C VAL A 45 -0.80 -8.52 -1.05
N GLY A 46 -2.04 -8.10 -0.78
CA GLY A 46 -3.16 -8.38 -1.66
C GLY A 46 -3.57 -7.14 -2.42
N MET A 47 -4.32 -7.34 -3.49
CA MET A 47 -4.81 -6.23 -4.29
C MET A 47 -6.30 -6.37 -4.48
N GLY A 48 -7.02 -5.28 -4.16
CA GLY A 48 -8.45 -5.25 -4.35
C GLY A 48 -8.84 -4.93 -5.78
N LYS A 49 -10.14 -4.91 -6.05
CA LYS A 49 -10.65 -4.63 -7.38
C LYS A 49 -10.29 -3.23 -7.85
N ASP A 50 -10.18 -2.31 -6.92
CA ASP A 50 -9.85 -0.92 -7.24
C ASP A 50 -8.35 -0.67 -7.18
N HIS A 51 -7.55 -1.73 -7.21
CA HIS A 51 -6.08 -1.69 -7.22
C HIS A 51 -5.49 -1.26 -5.88
N THR A 52 -6.30 -1.21 -4.83
CA THR A 52 -5.81 -0.92 -3.49
C THR A 52 -4.92 -2.08 -3.02
N LEU A 53 -3.74 -1.75 -2.51
CA LEU A 53 -2.84 -2.74 -1.95
C LEU A 53 -2.99 -2.75 -0.44
N PHE A 54 -3.08 -3.94 0.13
CA PHE A 54 -3.27 -4.06 1.57
C PHE A 54 -2.45 -5.22 2.10
N ALA A 55 -2.11 -5.14 3.38
CA ALA A 55 -1.28 -6.14 4.02
C ALA A 55 -2.10 -7.40 4.29
N LEU A 56 -1.53 -8.55 4.02
CA LEU A 56 -2.14 -9.84 4.32
C LEU A 56 -1.67 -10.39 5.65
N THR A 57 -0.59 -9.84 6.17
CA THR A 57 -0.03 -10.27 7.44
C THR A 57 0.60 -9.06 8.12
N ASP A 58 0.92 -9.22 9.40
CA ASP A 58 1.65 -8.20 10.12
C ASP A 58 3.11 -8.24 9.69
N GLY A 59 3.75 -7.07 9.67
CA GLY A 59 5.17 -7.03 9.32
C GLY A 59 5.59 -5.63 8.95
N ILE A 60 6.70 -5.55 8.24
CA ILE A 60 7.31 -4.28 7.85
C ILE A 60 7.13 -4.09 6.36
N VAL A 61 6.66 -2.91 5.97
CA VAL A 61 6.43 -2.58 4.56
C VAL A 61 7.77 -2.41 3.87
N GLU A 62 7.87 -2.97 2.66
CA GLU A 62 9.07 -2.83 1.85
C GLU A 62 8.65 -2.53 0.42
N PHE A 63 9.22 -1.49 -0.15
CA PHE A 63 9.04 -1.17 -1.57
C PHE A 63 10.30 -1.54 -2.31
N ARG A 64 10.14 -2.21 -3.44
CA ARG A 64 11.29 -2.67 -4.19
C ARG A 64 11.03 -2.53 -5.67
N LYS A 65 11.99 -1.99 -6.40
CA LYS A 65 11.91 -1.93 -7.84
C LYS A 65 12.58 -3.14 -8.44
N ARG A 66 11.96 -3.66 -9.47
CA ARG A 66 12.48 -4.82 -10.15
C ARG A 66 13.13 -4.41 -11.46
N ARG A 67 13.74 -5.40 -12.11
CA ARG A 67 14.47 -5.18 -13.34
C ARG A 67 13.62 -4.51 -14.41
N ASN A 68 12.34 -4.85 -14.46
CA ASN A 68 11.43 -4.27 -15.45
C ASN A 68 10.91 -2.91 -15.04
N ASN A 69 11.56 -2.29 -14.05
CA ASN A 69 11.21 -0.96 -13.58
C ASN A 69 9.87 -0.89 -12.87
N ARG A 70 9.34 -2.01 -12.47
CA ARG A 70 8.07 -2.05 -11.75
C ARG A 70 8.33 -2.02 -10.26
N SER A 71 7.47 -1.29 -9.56
CA SER A 71 7.56 -1.20 -8.11
C SER A 71 6.70 -2.26 -7.47
N TYR A 72 7.25 -3.02 -6.54
CA TYR A 72 6.54 -4.05 -5.82
C TYR A 72 6.52 -3.71 -4.34
N VAL A 73 5.39 -3.97 -3.70
CA VAL A 73 5.20 -3.71 -2.28
C VAL A 73 5.07 -5.03 -1.57
N SER A 74 5.86 -5.22 -0.52
CA SER A 74 5.82 -6.44 0.25
C SER A 74 5.68 -6.11 1.72
N VAL A 75 5.20 -7.08 2.50
CA VAL A 75 5.16 -6.99 3.95
C VAL A 75 6.02 -8.14 4.46
N ILE A 76 7.08 -7.78 5.15
CA ILE A 76 8.05 -8.76 5.61
C ILE A 76 7.80 -9.02 7.09
N PRO A 77 7.41 -10.25 7.47
CA PRO A 77 7.20 -10.55 8.88
C PRO A 77 8.49 -10.39 9.65
N THR A 78 8.39 -9.89 10.86
CA THR A 78 9.55 -9.76 11.72
C THR A 78 9.56 -10.91 12.69
N GLU A 79 10.71 -11.16 13.29
CA GLU A 79 10.78 -12.23 14.27
C GLU A 79 9.86 -11.98 15.44
N GLU A 80 9.70 -10.72 15.80
CA GLU A 80 8.80 -10.39 16.90
C GLU A 80 7.37 -10.77 16.60
N GLU A 81 6.99 -10.66 15.31
CA GLU A 81 5.64 -10.96 14.91
C GLU A 81 5.38 -12.45 14.92
N GLN A 82 6.39 -13.24 14.91
CA GLN A 82 6.26 -14.68 14.81
C GLN A 82 6.14 -15.37 16.17
N LYS A 83 6.22 -14.61 17.23
CA LYS A 83 6.14 -15.20 18.57
C LYS A 83 4.72 -15.33 19.09
#